data_61211c72b0bf0b7d574a07cca9dd9eb6
#
_entry.id   61211c72b0bf0b7d574a07cca9dd9eb6
#
_cell.length_a   1.000
_cell.length_b   1.000
_cell.length_c   1.000
_cell.angle_alpha   90.00
_cell.angle_beta   90.00
_cell.angle_gamma   90.00
#
_symmetry.space_group_name_H-M   'P 1'
#
loop_
_entity.id
_entity.type
_entity.pdbx_description
1 polymer ?
#
loop_
_entity_poly.entity_id
_entity_poly.type
_entity_poly.pdbx_seq_one_letter_code
_entity_poly.pdbx_strand_id
1 'polypeptide(L)'
;ISIGLVGSEMCIRDRGGGTLSLPFAVGAMGWLAGPVTIFVLCLVVTYCIGLLVQAAQAAGLDEQGSIEDVVGVALGAGARVVTAIIIVLLTGLAAVAYLLLLAQLLAPLLSLTTCHDLGRSWNPEIIAGISVLSLPVCTRKSLSSMKVNSYMSVCSTSVLLLILTVLSAQCLTGHLHGAEFYWCRFPRHDETRAAAMPRSLLDALLAIPVMAGAFVCHFNVLPMHAELKRPTYNRVMRVINQTFTLVALGYISIGLVGFLPLGREVCDNILLNYSANDMLVNAGRLALSCTLTLSYPNLILPCRTTLVRLINSTWAPPEGMQRLMVSEAAPLLSPGPRALEPETPRAQAAGKMDYLDMDDFRTRFAVTLALVAGAGSVASLTSKVSTIWSLLGCTIVSLIAFILPCAVYIRICRPKGRARVAPTTIIWVSIFTSLACMVAAIMDFSRTNPSLSQNTFPCETREHGAKFTPACLFPGKHHGVLPP
;
A
#
# COMPACT_ATOMS: atom_id res chain seq x y z
N ILE A 1 20.59 19.36 -2.89
CA ILE A 1 20.45 18.00 -2.33
C ILE A 1 19.14 17.89 -1.52
N SER A 2 18.73 18.92 -0.76
CA SER A 2 17.54 18.88 0.11
C SER A 2 16.17 18.79 -0.61
N ILE A 3 16.08 19.19 -1.87
CA ILE A 3 14.81 19.29 -2.61
C ILE A 3 14.48 17.97 -3.35
N GLY A 4 15.49 17.21 -3.75
CA GLY A 4 15.31 15.87 -4.31
C GLY A 4 14.86 14.87 -3.25
N LEU A 5 15.25 15.06 -1.98
CA LEU A 5 14.86 14.20 -0.88
C LEU A 5 13.36 14.29 -0.56
N VAL A 6 12.75 15.47 -0.56
CA VAL A 6 11.32 15.64 -0.20
C VAL A 6 10.39 14.94 -1.19
N GLY A 7 10.70 15.00 -2.50
CA GLY A 7 9.89 14.29 -3.50
C GLY A 7 10.08 12.77 -3.49
N SER A 8 11.32 12.30 -3.21
CA SER A 8 11.59 10.88 -3.05
C SER A 8 10.97 10.31 -1.77
N GLU A 9 10.88 11.10 -0.71
CA GLU A 9 10.31 10.72 0.59
C GLU A 9 8.86 10.26 0.48
N MET A 10 8.01 10.96 -0.30
CA MET A 10 6.60 10.57 -0.44
C MET A 10 6.39 9.28 -1.24
N CYS A 11 7.18 9.04 -2.29
CA CYS A 11 7.09 7.80 -3.06
C CYS A 11 7.69 6.58 -2.35
N ILE A 12 8.65 6.79 -1.43
CA ILE A 12 9.27 5.70 -0.65
C ILE A 12 8.41 5.34 0.57
N ARG A 13 7.68 6.29 1.11
CA ARG A 13 6.93 6.19 2.37
C ARG A 13 5.88 5.07 2.41
N ASP A 14 5.15 4.86 1.32
CA ASP A 14 4.00 3.93 1.29
C ASP A 14 4.40 2.48 0.97
N ARG A 15 5.71 2.15 0.95
CA ARG A 15 6.22 0.90 0.35
C ARG A 15 6.57 -0.21 1.34
N GLY A 16 6.44 0.03 2.65
CA GLY A 16 6.83 -0.97 3.67
C GLY A 16 6.04 -2.28 3.61
N GLY A 17 4.73 -2.22 3.35
CA GLY A 17 3.87 -3.41 3.35
C GLY A 17 4.06 -4.33 2.15
N GLY A 18 4.25 -3.77 0.94
CA GLY A 18 4.42 -4.55 -0.28
C GLY A 18 5.75 -5.29 -0.37
N THR A 19 6.81 -4.81 0.32
CA THR A 19 8.14 -5.42 0.25
C THR A 19 8.20 -6.82 0.85
N LEU A 20 7.38 -7.11 1.87
CA LEU A 20 7.32 -8.41 2.53
C LEU A 20 6.78 -9.53 1.63
N SER A 21 5.95 -9.18 0.64
CA SER A 21 5.36 -10.12 -0.30
C SER A 21 6.16 -10.29 -1.60
N LEU A 22 7.23 -9.50 -1.83
CA LEU A 22 8.04 -9.59 -3.05
C LEU A 22 8.77 -10.93 -3.19
N PRO A 23 9.37 -11.52 -2.13
CA PRO A 23 9.99 -12.85 -2.25
C PRO A 23 8.98 -13.93 -2.66
N PHE A 24 7.74 -13.86 -2.14
CA PHE A 24 6.64 -14.73 -2.57
C PHE A 24 6.33 -14.56 -4.07
N ALA A 25 6.20 -13.32 -4.55
CA ALA A 25 5.93 -13.04 -5.94
C ALA A 25 7.09 -13.48 -6.86
N VAL A 26 8.36 -13.31 -6.43
CA VAL A 26 9.53 -13.84 -7.14
C VAL A 26 9.54 -15.36 -7.11
N GLY A 27 9.15 -15.99 -5.99
CA GLY A 27 9.01 -17.44 -5.88
C GLY A 27 8.00 -18.04 -6.87
N ALA A 28 6.86 -17.35 -7.07
CA ALA A 28 5.85 -17.75 -8.05
C ALA A 28 6.31 -17.51 -9.50
N MET A 29 7.01 -16.38 -9.75
CA MET A 29 7.45 -15.98 -11.08
C MET A 29 8.75 -16.67 -11.54
N GLY A 30 9.62 -17.03 -10.59
CA GLY A 30 10.97 -17.55 -10.83
C GLY A 30 12.05 -16.48 -10.68
N TRP A 31 13.29 -16.93 -10.39
CA TRP A 31 14.41 -16.04 -10.06
C TRP A 31 14.87 -15.14 -11.22
N LEU A 32 14.59 -15.50 -12.46
CA LEU A 32 14.92 -14.67 -13.64
C LEU A 32 13.71 -13.83 -14.06
N ALA A 33 12.55 -14.45 -14.23
CA ALA A 33 11.36 -13.76 -14.70
C ALA A 33 10.82 -12.73 -13.67
N GLY A 34 10.95 -13.00 -12.36
CA GLY A 34 10.54 -12.08 -11.29
C GLY A 34 11.23 -10.73 -11.37
N PRO A 35 12.57 -10.67 -11.28
CA PRO A 35 13.33 -9.42 -11.43
C PRO A 35 13.08 -8.68 -12.73
N VAL A 36 12.98 -9.39 -13.85
CA VAL A 36 12.65 -8.80 -15.16
C VAL A 36 11.26 -8.15 -15.11
N THR A 37 10.28 -8.82 -14.53
CA THR A 37 8.92 -8.27 -14.38
C THR A 37 8.92 -7.03 -13.49
N ILE A 38 9.63 -7.05 -12.34
CA ILE A 38 9.78 -5.88 -11.46
C ILE A 38 10.39 -4.69 -12.23
N PHE A 39 11.44 -4.94 -13.01
CA PHE A 39 12.09 -3.91 -13.81
C PHE A 39 11.16 -3.33 -14.89
N VAL A 40 10.45 -4.18 -15.64
CA VAL A 40 9.49 -3.75 -16.66
C VAL A 40 8.34 -2.95 -16.03
N LEU A 41 7.79 -3.42 -14.91
CA LEU A 41 6.75 -2.67 -14.17
C LEU A 41 7.24 -1.30 -13.71
N CYS A 42 8.48 -1.21 -13.22
CA CYS A 42 9.10 0.07 -12.85
C CYS A 42 9.13 1.05 -14.03
N LEU A 43 9.55 0.60 -15.22
CA LEU A 43 9.59 1.45 -16.41
C LEU A 43 8.20 1.91 -16.83
N VAL A 44 7.23 0.99 -16.88
CA VAL A 44 5.85 1.32 -17.28
C VAL A 44 5.18 2.25 -16.30
N VAL A 45 5.33 2.01 -14.99
CA VAL A 45 4.79 2.88 -13.93
C VAL A 45 5.39 4.29 -14.01
N THR A 46 6.72 4.39 -14.15
CA THR A 46 7.40 5.68 -14.27
C THR A 46 6.94 6.46 -15.51
N TYR A 47 6.74 5.76 -16.62
CA TYR A 47 6.18 6.35 -17.84
C TYR A 47 4.75 6.84 -17.61
N CYS A 48 3.87 6.05 -17.01
CA CYS A 48 2.49 6.42 -16.71
C CYS A 48 2.39 7.63 -15.77
N ILE A 49 3.25 7.70 -14.75
CA ILE A 49 3.35 8.88 -13.88
C ILE A 49 3.73 10.12 -14.69
N GLY A 50 4.68 9.99 -15.63
CA GLY A 50 5.05 11.08 -16.52
C GLY A 50 3.90 11.59 -17.37
N LEU A 51 3.06 10.69 -17.89
CA LEU A 51 1.85 11.06 -18.63
C LEU A 51 0.82 11.76 -17.74
N LEU A 52 0.64 11.30 -16.50
CA LEU A 52 -0.27 11.93 -15.53
C LEU A 52 0.16 13.38 -15.22
N VAL A 53 1.46 13.60 -14.97
CA VAL A 53 2.01 14.94 -14.70
C VAL A 53 1.83 15.85 -15.91
N GLN A 54 2.12 15.37 -17.12
CA GLN A 54 1.90 16.14 -18.36
C GLN A 54 0.44 16.53 -18.54
N ALA A 55 -0.47 15.59 -18.29
CA ALA A 55 -1.90 15.85 -18.40
C ALA A 55 -2.40 16.85 -17.35
N ALA A 56 -1.92 16.77 -16.11
CA ALA A 56 -2.24 17.72 -15.04
C ALA A 56 -1.75 19.13 -15.37
N GLN A 57 -0.52 19.28 -15.88
CA GLN A 57 0.03 20.56 -16.33
C GLN A 57 -0.78 21.14 -17.51
N ALA A 58 -1.11 20.31 -18.50
CA ALA A 58 -1.91 20.75 -19.63
C ALA A 58 -3.36 21.13 -19.24
N ALA A 59 -3.88 20.61 -18.12
CA ALA A 59 -5.18 20.97 -17.56
C ALA A 59 -5.12 22.19 -16.61
N GLY A 60 -3.93 22.71 -16.28
CA GLY A 60 -3.77 23.80 -15.30
C GLY A 60 -4.06 23.38 -13.85
N LEU A 61 -3.91 22.10 -13.53
CA LEU A 61 -4.20 21.50 -12.21
C LEU A 61 -2.95 21.06 -11.44
N ASP A 62 -1.80 21.54 -11.86
CA ASP A 62 -0.48 21.11 -11.35
C ASP A 62 -0.17 21.62 -9.94
N GLU A 63 -0.77 22.73 -9.50
CA GLU A 63 -0.51 23.33 -8.18
C GLU A 63 -1.44 22.81 -7.05
N GLN A 64 -2.67 22.41 -7.37
CA GLN A 64 -3.65 22.03 -6.34
C GLN A 64 -4.56 20.84 -6.76
N GLY A 65 -4.31 20.24 -7.93
CA GLY A 65 -5.15 19.18 -8.46
C GLY A 65 -4.92 17.82 -7.80
N SER A 66 -5.98 17.04 -7.68
CA SER A 66 -5.93 15.63 -7.36
C SER A 66 -6.10 14.77 -8.64
N ILE A 67 -5.85 13.48 -8.56
CA ILE A 67 -6.09 12.58 -9.73
C ILE A 67 -7.54 12.65 -10.16
N GLU A 68 -8.48 12.63 -9.21
CA GLU A 68 -9.90 12.69 -9.51
C GLU A 68 -10.30 14.00 -10.21
N ASP A 69 -9.64 15.11 -9.92
CA ASP A 69 -9.89 16.39 -10.58
C ASP A 69 -9.40 16.37 -12.03
N VAL A 70 -8.19 15.85 -12.28
CA VAL A 70 -7.64 15.70 -13.64
C VAL A 70 -8.51 14.75 -14.47
N VAL A 71 -8.99 13.65 -13.88
CA VAL A 71 -9.93 12.72 -14.53
C VAL A 71 -11.28 13.43 -14.81
N GLY A 72 -11.75 14.25 -13.88
CA GLY A 72 -12.98 15.05 -14.05
C GLY A 72 -12.92 15.99 -15.24
N VAL A 73 -11.80 16.68 -15.44
CA VAL A 73 -11.56 17.55 -16.60
C VAL A 73 -11.47 16.73 -17.90
N ALA A 74 -10.83 15.57 -17.86
CA ALA A 74 -10.60 14.73 -19.03
C ALA A 74 -11.85 13.96 -19.50
N LEU A 75 -12.58 13.35 -18.56
CA LEU A 75 -13.61 12.34 -18.81
C LEU A 75 -14.99 12.70 -18.25
N GLY A 76 -15.10 13.84 -17.55
CA GLY A 76 -16.35 14.36 -17.01
C GLY A 76 -16.64 14.00 -15.55
N ALA A 77 -17.70 14.58 -14.99
CA ALA A 77 -18.04 14.50 -13.57
C ALA A 77 -18.30 13.06 -13.08
N GLY A 78 -18.94 12.21 -13.88
CA GLY A 78 -19.16 10.81 -13.53
C GLY A 78 -17.86 10.04 -13.33
N ALA A 79 -16.86 10.24 -14.21
CA ALA A 79 -15.55 9.62 -14.10
C ALA A 79 -14.78 10.14 -12.86
N ARG A 80 -14.94 11.41 -12.48
CA ARG A 80 -14.41 11.97 -11.24
C ARG A 80 -14.93 11.22 -10.02
N VAL A 81 -16.24 11.02 -9.92
CA VAL A 81 -16.88 10.30 -8.81
C VAL A 81 -16.39 8.85 -8.73
N VAL A 82 -16.37 8.14 -9.86
CA VAL A 82 -15.88 6.77 -9.94
C VAL A 82 -14.40 6.69 -9.49
N THR A 83 -13.56 7.62 -9.93
CA THR A 83 -12.15 7.66 -9.53
C THR A 83 -11.99 7.93 -8.03
N ALA A 84 -12.82 8.81 -7.45
CA ALA A 84 -12.80 9.06 -6.01
C ALA A 84 -13.18 7.80 -5.22
N ILE A 85 -14.21 7.06 -5.63
CA ILE A 85 -14.59 5.77 -5.03
C ILE A 85 -13.43 4.78 -5.11
N ILE A 86 -12.77 4.69 -6.25
CA ILE A 86 -11.63 3.79 -6.47
C ILE A 86 -10.45 4.14 -5.56
N ILE A 87 -10.16 5.44 -5.34
CA ILE A 87 -9.10 5.88 -4.42
C ILE A 87 -9.46 5.54 -2.97
N VAL A 88 -10.72 5.72 -2.56
CA VAL A 88 -11.19 5.32 -1.23
C VAL A 88 -11.03 3.82 -1.02
N LEU A 89 -11.42 3.00 -2.00
CA LEU A 89 -11.23 1.55 -1.95
C LEU A 89 -9.77 1.15 -1.92
N LEU A 90 -8.90 1.77 -2.74
CA LEU A 90 -7.47 1.50 -2.76
C LEU A 90 -6.85 1.76 -1.39
N THR A 91 -7.05 2.95 -0.85
CA THR A 91 -6.43 3.37 0.42
C THR A 91 -7.04 2.64 1.61
N GLY A 92 -8.35 2.35 1.58
CA GLY A 92 -9.04 1.57 2.60
C GLY A 92 -8.57 0.11 2.65
N LEU A 93 -8.50 -0.58 1.51
CA LEU A 93 -8.00 -1.96 1.45
C LEU A 93 -6.49 -2.05 1.74
N ALA A 94 -5.70 -1.04 1.35
CA ALA A 94 -4.30 -0.96 1.76
C ALA A 94 -4.17 -0.79 3.29
N ALA A 95 -5.06 -0.04 3.93
CA ALA A 95 -5.10 0.08 5.39
C ALA A 95 -5.46 -1.27 6.05
N VAL A 96 -6.38 -2.04 5.49
CA VAL A 96 -6.69 -3.43 5.92
C VAL A 96 -5.44 -4.31 5.84
N ALA A 97 -4.72 -4.28 4.72
CA ALA A 97 -3.49 -5.06 4.55
C ALA A 97 -2.41 -4.67 5.57
N TYR A 98 -2.27 -3.38 5.90
CA TYR A 98 -1.32 -2.90 6.91
C TYR A 98 -1.68 -3.38 8.32
N LEU A 99 -2.95 -3.36 8.71
CA LEU A 99 -3.39 -3.89 10.01
C LEU A 99 -3.13 -5.40 10.12
N LEU A 100 -3.39 -6.16 9.06
CA LEU A 100 -3.11 -7.58 9.03
C LEU A 100 -1.61 -7.88 9.12
N LEU A 101 -0.78 -7.15 8.35
CA LEU A 101 0.68 -7.27 8.45
C LEU A 101 1.21 -6.91 9.84
N LEU A 102 0.69 -5.83 10.44
CA LEU A 102 1.06 -5.44 11.81
C LEU A 102 0.72 -6.53 12.82
N ALA A 103 -0.47 -7.16 12.72
CA ALA A 103 -0.84 -8.26 13.58
C ALA A 103 0.13 -9.46 13.41
N GLN A 104 0.46 -9.83 12.17
CA GLN A 104 1.40 -10.92 11.87
C GLN A 104 2.83 -10.64 12.37
N LEU A 105 3.27 -9.38 12.38
CA LEU A 105 4.60 -8.99 12.88
C LEU A 105 4.65 -8.91 14.40
N LEU A 106 3.58 -8.43 15.03
CA LEU A 106 3.53 -8.22 16.48
C LEU A 106 3.19 -9.50 17.25
N ALA A 107 2.41 -10.43 16.69
CA ALA A 107 2.06 -11.66 17.37
C ALA A 107 3.27 -12.45 17.89
N PRO A 108 4.34 -12.72 17.09
CA PRO A 108 5.54 -13.40 17.60
C PRO A 108 6.27 -12.60 18.69
N LEU A 109 6.33 -11.26 18.56
CA LEU A 109 6.99 -10.40 19.57
C LEU A 109 6.23 -10.39 20.90
N LEU A 110 4.90 -10.37 20.85
CA LEU A 110 4.04 -10.44 22.02
C LEU A 110 4.11 -11.82 22.68
N SER A 111 4.21 -12.90 21.90
CA SER A 111 4.40 -14.26 22.44
C SER A 111 5.65 -14.39 23.30
N LEU A 112 6.76 -13.74 22.89
CA LEU A 112 8.02 -13.73 23.66
C LEU A 112 7.90 -12.96 24.98
N THR A 113 7.07 -11.93 25.04
CA THR A 113 6.89 -11.11 26.26
C THR A 113 5.89 -11.70 27.23
N THR A 114 4.83 -12.31 26.71
CA THR A 114 3.72 -12.89 27.50
C THR A 114 3.97 -14.34 27.91
N CYS A 115 4.96 -15.00 27.32
CA CYS A 115 5.23 -16.44 27.50
C CYS A 115 4.04 -17.35 27.14
N HIS A 116 3.11 -16.82 26.37
CA HIS A 116 1.99 -17.57 25.81
C HIS A 116 2.11 -17.61 24.29
N ASP A 117 1.77 -18.73 23.69
CA ASP A 117 1.66 -18.84 22.25
C ASP A 117 0.42 -18.05 21.80
N LEU A 118 0.68 -16.83 21.32
CA LEU A 118 -0.33 -15.98 20.70
C LEU A 118 -0.46 -16.38 19.23
N GLY A 119 -0.99 -17.60 19.01
CA GLY A 119 -1.25 -18.09 17.67
C GLY A 119 -2.22 -17.19 16.89
N ARG A 120 -2.57 -17.60 15.68
CA ARG A 120 -3.45 -16.86 14.76
C ARG A 120 -4.81 -16.45 15.34
N SER A 121 -5.29 -17.15 16.39
CA SER A 121 -6.53 -16.83 17.11
C SER A 121 -6.54 -15.46 17.78
N TRP A 122 -5.35 -14.90 18.12
CA TRP A 122 -5.21 -13.59 18.75
C TRP A 122 -5.08 -12.42 17.77
N ASN A 123 -5.04 -12.67 16.46
CA ASN A 123 -4.93 -11.61 15.48
C ASN A 123 -6.05 -10.56 15.59
N PRO A 124 -7.34 -10.91 15.83
CA PRO A 124 -8.40 -9.92 16.00
C PRO A 124 -8.16 -8.95 17.17
N GLU A 125 -7.72 -9.46 18.32
CA GLU A 125 -7.43 -8.66 19.51
C GLU A 125 -6.24 -7.72 19.28
N ILE A 126 -5.20 -8.21 18.63
CA ILE A 126 -4.03 -7.40 18.25
C ILE A 126 -4.45 -6.31 17.27
N ILE A 127 -5.26 -6.63 16.25
CA ILE A 127 -5.80 -5.68 15.28
C ILE A 127 -6.63 -4.60 16.00
N ALA A 128 -7.51 -5.00 16.93
CA ALA A 128 -8.30 -4.08 17.71
C ALA A 128 -7.43 -3.13 18.55
N GLY A 129 -6.42 -3.67 19.24
CA GLY A 129 -5.45 -2.89 20.01
C GLY A 129 -4.69 -1.88 19.17
N ILE A 130 -4.18 -2.28 18.00
CA ILE A 130 -3.48 -1.40 17.05
C ILE A 130 -4.42 -0.31 16.53
N SER A 131 -5.67 -0.68 16.20
CA SER A 131 -6.68 0.25 15.69
C SER A 131 -6.98 1.35 16.70
N VAL A 132 -7.17 0.99 17.97
CA VAL A 132 -7.39 1.96 19.06
C VAL A 132 -6.16 2.85 19.26
N LEU A 133 -4.95 2.27 19.29
CA LEU A 133 -3.72 3.00 19.50
C LEU A 133 -3.41 3.98 18.37
N SER A 134 -3.75 3.63 17.12
CA SER A 134 -3.51 4.48 15.95
C SER A 134 -4.53 5.62 15.79
N LEU A 135 -5.71 5.51 16.41
CA LEU A 135 -6.82 6.45 16.24
C LEU A 135 -6.47 7.93 16.54
N PRO A 136 -5.75 8.28 17.63
CA PRO A 136 -5.37 9.67 17.91
C PRO A 136 -4.50 10.29 16.81
N VAL A 137 -3.59 9.48 16.23
CA VAL A 137 -2.70 9.93 15.15
C VAL A 137 -3.49 10.09 13.84
N CYS A 138 -4.37 9.14 13.54
CA CYS A 138 -5.23 9.17 12.35
C CYS A 138 -6.23 10.35 12.37
N THR A 139 -6.59 10.87 13.54
CA THR A 139 -7.55 11.98 13.69
C THR A 139 -6.92 13.35 13.41
N ARG A 140 -5.61 13.47 13.32
CA ARG A 140 -4.93 14.75 13.04
C ARG A 140 -5.36 15.35 11.69
N LYS A 141 -5.33 16.70 11.58
CA LYS A 141 -5.67 17.42 10.34
C LYS A 141 -4.63 17.20 9.25
N SER A 142 -3.35 17.20 9.61
CA SER A 142 -2.22 17.02 8.69
C SER A 142 -1.12 16.24 9.38
N LEU A 143 -0.35 15.50 8.60
CA LEU A 143 0.82 14.77 9.07
C LEU A 143 2.08 15.61 8.76
N SER A 144 2.32 16.65 9.56
CA SER A 144 3.52 17.50 9.43
C SER A 144 4.85 16.75 9.67
N SER A 145 4.78 15.53 10.21
CA SER A 145 5.93 14.66 10.51
C SER A 145 6.29 13.69 9.36
N MET A 146 5.96 14.05 8.12
CA MET A 146 6.17 13.16 6.97
C MET A 146 7.63 12.74 6.76
N LYS A 147 8.59 13.61 7.07
CA LYS A 147 10.04 13.33 6.89
C LYS A 147 10.51 12.16 7.75
N VAL A 148 10.13 12.12 9.03
CA VAL A 148 10.53 11.06 9.96
C VAL A 148 10.05 9.70 9.46
N ASN A 149 8.80 9.61 8.99
CA ASN A 149 8.27 8.35 8.46
C ASN A 149 9.02 7.85 7.22
N SER A 150 9.43 8.75 6.33
CA SER A 150 10.21 8.36 5.14
C SER A 150 11.59 7.81 5.50
N TYR A 151 12.30 8.47 6.43
CA TYR A 151 13.58 7.95 6.93
C TYR A 151 13.43 6.59 7.62
N MET A 152 12.40 6.44 8.45
CA MET A 152 12.09 5.17 9.12
C MET A 152 11.78 4.06 8.10
N SER A 153 11.03 4.36 7.05
CA SER A 153 10.71 3.40 5.99
C SER A 153 11.95 2.94 5.22
N VAL A 154 12.84 3.85 4.84
CA VAL A 154 14.10 3.50 4.18
C VAL A 154 14.99 2.69 5.12
N CYS A 155 15.13 3.12 6.37
CA CYS A 155 15.96 2.45 7.37
C CYS A 155 15.45 1.01 7.61
N SER A 156 14.15 0.82 7.86
CA SER A 156 13.59 -0.51 8.14
C SER A 156 13.64 -1.44 6.92
N THR A 157 13.46 -0.91 5.71
CA THR A 157 13.62 -1.70 4.48
C THR A 157 15.07 -2.12 4.26
N SER A 158 16.03 -1.24 4.59
CA SER A 158 17.46 -1.57 4.54
C SER A 158 17.84 -2.60 5.60
N VAL A 159 17.29 -2.49 6.81
CA VAL A 159 17.45 -3.48 7.88
C VAL A 159 16.87 -4.82 7.45
N LEU A 160 15.69 -4.85 6.87
CA LEU A 160 15.09 -6.08 6.33
C LEU A 160 16.00 -6.72 5.28
N LEU A 161 16.49 -5.95 4.32
CA LEU A 161 17.40 -6.46 3.29
C LEU A 161 18.67 -7.05 3.91
N LEU A 162 19.27 -6.35 4.90
CA LEU A 162 20.45 -6.83 5.62
C LEU A 162 20.17 -8.15 6.33
N ILE A 163 19.06 -8.25 7.07
CA ILE A 163 18.65 -9.46 7.79
C ILE A 163 18.48 -10.62 6.81
N LEU A 164 17.72 -10.42 5.73
CA LEU A 164 17.52 -11.46 4.72
C LEU A 164 18.83 -11.88 4.06
N THR A 165 19.76 -10.93 3.84
CA THR A 165 21.08 -11.22 3.27
C THR A 165 21.92 -12.07 4.22
N VAL A 166 21.93 -11.74 5.52
CA VAL A 166 22.64 -12.52 6.54
C VAL A 166 22.06 -13.93 6.64
N LEU A 167 20.75 -14.07 6.73
CA LEU A 167 20.07 -15.37 6.82
C LEU A 167 20.31 -16.20 5.54
N SER A 168 20.27 -15.59 4.37
CA SER A 168 20.58 -16.28 3.11
C SER A 168 22.04 -16.73 3.05
N ALA A 169 22.98 -15.88 3.48
CA ALA A 169 24.40 -16.23 3.54
C ALA A 169 24.66 -17.37 4.52
N GLN A 170 24.04 -17.35 5.69
CA GLN A 170 24.14 -18.42 6.68
C GLN A 170 23.60 -19.75 6.14
N CYS A 171 22.48 -19.72 5.41
CA CYS A 171 21.92 -20.86 4.72
C CYS A 171 22.91 -21.43 3.66
N LEU A 172 23.50 -20.54 2.85
CA LEU A 172 24.47 -20.90 1.80
C LEU A 172 25.76 -21.54 2.36
N THR A 173 26.26 -21.05 3.47
CA THR A 173 27.55 -21.50 4.05
C THR A 173 27.39 -22.76 4.91
N GLY A 174 26.16 -23.24 5.13
CA GLY A 174 25.91 -24.42 5.97
C GLY A 174 26.26 -24.23 7.45
N HIS A 175 26.51 -22.99 7.90
CA HIS A 175 26.86 -22.69 9.29
C HIS A 175 25.68 -22.84 10.26
N LEU A 176 24.51 -23.18 9.74
CA LEU A 176 23.28 -23.38 10.49
C LEU A 176 23.14 -24.85 10.89
N HIS A 177 23.87 -25.26 11.90
CA HIS A 177 23.74 -26.59 12.52
C HIS A 177 22.78 -26.49 13.72
N GLY A 178 21.54 -26.92 13.57
CA GLY A 178 20.57 -27.03 14.65
C GLY A 178 19.16 -27.34 14.17
N ALA A 179 18.37 -27.97 15.03
CA ALA A 179 16.98 -28.38 14.77
C ALA A 179 16.02 -27.21 14.47
N GLU A 180 16.48 -25.96 14.57
CA GLU A 180 15.67 -24.75 14.38
C GLU A 180 15.56 -24.28 12.93
N PHE A 181 16.27 -24.89 11.98
CA PHE A 181 16.38 -24.42 10.60
C PHE A 181 15.77 -25.37 9.58
N TYR A 182 14.56 -25.80 9.79
CA TYR A 182 13.76 -26.60 8.83
C TYR A 182 13.50 -25.90 7.50
N TRP A 183 13.71 -24.60 7.40
CA TRP A 183 13.37 -23.76 6.28
C TRP A 183 14.52 -23.54 5.29
N CYS A 184 15.79 -23.80 5.68
CA CYS A 184 16.92 -23.67 4.77
C CYS A 184 17.00 -24.90 3.85
N ARG A 185 16.27 -24.88 2.77
CA ARG A 185 16.35 -25.88 1.71
C ARG A 185 17.02 -25.24 0.50
N PHE A 186 18.32 -25.39 0.39
CA PHE A 186 19.00 -25.09 -0.86
C PHE A 186 18.38 -25.97 -1.97
N PRO A 187 17.93 -25.41 -3.10
CA PRO A 187 17.37 -26.21 -4.18
C PRO A 187 18.45 -27.17 -4.65
N ARG A 188 18.20 -28.49 -4.56
CA ARG A 188 19.01 -29.52 -5.19
C ARG A 188 19.07 -29.23 -6.68
N HIS A 189 20.17 -29.58 -7.33
CA HIS A 189 20.57 -29.22 -8.70
C HIS A 189 19.48 -29.27 -9.79
N ASP A 190 18.44 -30.09 -9.64
CA ASP A 190 17.34 -30.20 -10.60
C ASP A 190 16.22 -29.16 -10.44
N GLU A 191 16.01 -28.63 -9.22
CA GLU A 191 14.96 -27.63 -8.98
C GLU A 191 15.37 -26.22 -9.39
N THR A 192 16.68 -25.92 -9.50
CA THR A 192 17.18 -24.58 -9.86
C THR A 192 16.85 -24.20 -11.30
N ARG A 193 16.89 -25.13 -12.24
CA ARG A 193 16.50 -24.89 -13.65
C ARG A 193 15.00 -24.64 -13.79
N ALA A 194 14.17 -25.33 -13.01
CA ALA A 194 12.73 -25.13 -13.00
C ALA A 194 12.30 -23.82 -12.30
N ALA A 195 13.18 -23.20 -11.52
CA ALA A 195 12.90 -21.97 -10.76
C ALA A 195 13.20 -20.66 -11.52
N ALA A 196 13.76 -20.71 -12.74
CA ALA A 196 14.07 -19.51 -13.53
C ALA A 196 12.82 -18.83 -14.08
N MET A 197 11.79 -19.61 -14.42
CA MET A 197 10.53 -19.18 -15.01
C MET A 197 9.34 -19.66 -14.16
N PRO A 198 8.14 -19.08 -14.31
CA PRO A 198 6.94 -19.54 -13.62
C PRO A 198 6.62 -20.98 -14.07
N ARG A 199 6.12 -21.84 -13.15
CA ARG A 199 5.71 -23.21 -13.49
C ARG A 199 4.44 -23.24 -14.32
N SER A 200 3.55 -22.29 -14.07
CA SER A 200 2.27 -22.17 -14.76
C SER A 200 1.95 -20.72 -15.07
N LEU A 201 1.09 -20.54 -16.07
CA LEU A 201 0.53 -19.21 -16.34
C LEU A 201 -0.24 -18.66 -15.13
N LEU A 202 -0.87 -19.54 -14.34
CA LEU A 202 -1.61 -19.16 -13.13
C LEU A 202 -0.68 -18.52 -12.09
N ASP A 203 0.51 -19.13 -11.83
CA ASP A 203 1.50 -18.57 -10.89
C ASP A 203 1.94 -17.17 -11.32
N ALA A 204 2.21 -16.98 -12.62
CA ALA A 204 2.58 -15.68 -13.17
C ALA A 204 1.46 -14.64 -13.01
N LEU A 205 0.22 -15.02 -13.31
CA LEU A 205 -0.94 -14.14 -13.22
C LEU A 205 -1.27 -13.76 -11.76
N LEU A 206 -0.96 -14.59 -10.78
CA LEU A 206 -1.11 -14.27 -9.36
C LEU A 206 0.03 -13.39 -8.83
N ALA A 207 1.24 -13.51 -9.37
CA ALA A 207 2.40 -12.73 -8.94
C ALA A 207 2.40 -11.28 -9.47
N ILE A 208 1.99 -11.06 -10.73
CA ILE A 208 1.99 -9.74 -11.38
C ILE A 208 1.23 -8.68 -10.57
N PRO A 209 0.00 -8.92 -10.07
CA PRO A 209 -0.74 -7.94 -9.27
C PRO A 209 -0.02 -7.53 -7.98
N VAL A 210 0.63 -8.49 -7.31
CA VAL A 210 1.41 -8.23 -6.08
C VAL A 210 2.59 -7.32 -6.37
N MET A 211 3.35 -7.62 -7.45
CA MET A 211 4.48 -6.80 -7.89
C MET A 211 4.02 -5.40 -8.34
N ALA A 212 2.91 -5.31 -9.10
CA ALA A 212 2.37 -4.03 -9.55
C ALA A 212 1.88 -3.17 -8.37
N GLY A 213 1.22 -3.80 -7.38
CA GLY A 213 0.76 -3.16 -6.15
C GLY A 213 1.89 -2.50 -5.36
N ALA A 214 3.08 -3.11 -5.34
CA ALA A 214 4.25 -2.55 -4.67
C ALA A 214 4.74 -1.21 -5.28
N PHE A 215 4.36 -0.89 -6.52
CA PHE A 215 4.76 0.36 -7.20
C PHE A 215 3.69 1.47 -7.14
N VAL A 216 2.52 1.24 -6.55
CA VAL A 216 1.43 2.22 -6.54
C VAL A 216 1.74 3.39 -5.62
N CYS A 217 1.87 4.58 -6.20
CA CYS A 217 1.95 5.85 -5.48
C CYS A 217 1.29 7.00 -6.23
N HIS A 218 0.53 6.69 -7.30
CA HIS A 218 -0.01 7.66 -8.25
C HIS A 218 -0.87 8.74 -7.58
N PHE A 219 -1.65 8.38 -6.56
CA PHE A 219 -2.50 9.31 -5.81
C PHE A 219 -1.71 10.35 -4.99
N ASN A 220 -0.41 10.08 -4.71
CA ASN A 220 0.47 11.00 -4.00
C ASN A 220 1.33 11.86 -4.94
N VAL A 221 1.33 11.59 -6.25
CA VAL A 221 2.23 12.28 -7.21
C VAL A 221 1.85 13.75 -7.40
N LEU A 222 0.57 14.05 -7.59
CA LEU A 222 0.12 15.44 -7.78
C LEU A 222 0.24 16.28 -6.50
N PRO A 223 -0.14 15.81 -5.30
CA PRO A 223 0.17 16.50 -4.06
C PRO A 223 1.67 16.73 -3.85
N MET A 224 2.52 15.76 -4.21
CA MET A 224 3.98 15.93 -4.17
C MET A 224 4.45 17.02 -5.15
N HIS A 225 3.87 17.07 -6.35
CA HIS A 225 4.18 18.10 -7.35
C HIS A 225 3.90 19.49 -6.81
N ALA A 226 2.79 19.69 -6.11
CA ALA A 226 2.40 20.95 -5.49
C ALA A 226 3.37 21.44 -4.38
N GLU A 227 4.02 20.52 -3.65
CA GLU A 227 4.98 20.86 -2.60
C GLU A 227 6.39 21.22 -3.14
N LEU A 228 6.68 20.95 -4.43
CA LEU A 228 7.98 21.23 -5.03
C LEU A 228 8.16 22.71 -5.31
N LYS A 229 9.24 23.30 -4.82
CA LYS A 229 9.66 24.67 -5.22
C LYS A 229 9.98 24.71 -6.72
N ARG A 230 9.21 25.47 -7.50
CA ARG A 230 9.31 25.60 -8.96
C ARG A 230 9.12 24.23 -9.65
N PRO A 231 7.90 23.68 -9.67
CA PRO A 231 7.61 22.38 -10.24
C PRO A 231 7.67 22.43 -11.77
N THR A 232 8.81 22.04 -12.36
CA THR A 232 8.93 21.81 -13.80
C THR A 232 8.86 20.33 -14.09
N TYR A 233 8.27 19.94 -15.21
CA TYR A 233 8.17 18.54 -15.64
C TYR A 233 9.50 17.77 -15.52
N ASN A 234 10.58 18.33 -16.07
CA ASN A 234 11.90 17.70 -16.05
C ASN A 234 12.45 17.49 -14.64
N ARG A 235 12.14 18.39 -13.71
CA ARG A 235 12.59 18.29 -12.33
C ARG A 235 11.81 17.22 -11.57
N VAL A 236 10.48 17.19 -11.75
CA VAL A 236 9.62 16.16 -11.19
C VAL A 236 10.02 14.78 -11.70
N MET A 237 10.18 14.62 -13.02
CA MET A 237 10.58 13.36 -13.63
C MET A 237 11.97 12.90 -13.21
N ARG A 238 12.91 13.81 -12.98
CA ARG A 238 14.24 13.44 -12.43
C ARG A 238 14.11 12.82 -11.04
N VAL A 239 13.32 13.43 -10.15
CA VAL A 239 13.07 12.91 -8.81
C VAL A 239 12.39 11.54 -8.89
N ILE A 240 11.35 11.42 -9.71
CA ILE A 240 10.60 10.16 -9.90
C ILE A 240 11.55 9.07 -10.44
N ASN A 241 12.30 9.32 -11.50
CA ASN A 241 13.22 8.36 -12.09
C ASN A 241 14.26 7.85 -11.07
N GLN A 242 14.89 8.77 -10.33
CA GLN A 242 15.88 8.40 -9.30
C GLN A 242 15.26 7.53 -8.20
N THR A 243 14.08 7.94 -7.72
CA THR A 243 13.37 7.21 -6.67
C THR A 243 12.95 5.82 -7.13
N PHE A 244 12.33 5.71 -8.31
CA PHE A 244 11.85 4.43 -8.82
C PHE A 244 12.99 3.48 -9.19
N THR A 245 14.12 3.99 -9.67
CA THR A 245 15.32 3.18 -9.90
C THR A 245 15.84 2.59 -8.59
N LEU A 246 15.99 3.41 -7.54
CA LEU A 246 16.45 2.94 -6.23
C LEU A 246 15.49 1.90 -5.63
N VAL A 247 14.18 2.14 -5.75
CA VAL A 247 13.15 1.24 -5.26
C VAL A 247 13.15 -0.08 -6.03
N ALA A 248 13.25 -0.05 -7.36
CA ALA A 248 13.31 -1.27 -8.17
C ALA A 248 14.52 -2.13 -7.81
N LEU A 249 15.70 -1.51 -7.61
CA LEU A 249 16.88 -2.21 -7.14
C LEU A 249 16.65 -2.86 -5.76
N GLY A 250 16.06 -2.13 -4.81
CA GLY A 250 15.70 -2.66 -3.50
C GLY A 250 14.70 -3.82 -3.58
N TYR A 251 13.68 -3.70 -4.42
CA TYR A 251 12.66 -4.73 -4.63
C TYR A 251 13.22 -6.01 -5.27
N ILE A 252 14.07 -5.85 -6.28
CA ILE A 252 14.78 -6.97 -6.91
C ILE A 252 15.69 -7.65 -5.87
N SER A 253 16.44 -6.88 -5.10
CA SER A 253 17.35 -7.42 -4.07
C SER A 253 16.58 -8.19 -2.99
N ILE A 254 15.52 -7.58 -2.40
CA ILE A 254 14.70 -8.24 -1.37
C ILE A 254 14.01 -9.48 -1.94
N GLY A 255 13.45 -9.38 -3.14
CA GLY A 255 12.79 -10.48 -3.81
C GLY A 255 13.71 -11.67 -4.04
N LEU A 256 14.91 -11.44 -4.59
CA LEU A 256 15.89 -12.50 -4.83
C LEU A 256 16.46 -13.07 -3.53
N VAL A 257 16.96 -12.21 -2.64
CA VAL A 257 17.60 -12.65 -1.40
C VAL A 257 16.64 -13.41 -0.49
N GLY A 258 15.36 -12.98 -0.45
CA GLY A 258 14.34 -13.70 0.30
C GLY A 258 13.91 -15.01 -0.37
N PHE A 259 13.93 -15.08 -1.70
CA PHE A 259 13.60 -16.30 -2.43
C PHE A 259 14.70 -17.36 -2.36
N LEU A 260 15.98 -16.97 -2.45
CA LEU A 260 17.11 -17.90 -2.57
C LEU A 260 17.13 -19.04 -1.53
N PRO A 261 16.98 -18.78 -0.20
CA PRO A 261 17.04 -19.85 0.79
C PRO A 261 15.79 -20.72 0.87
N LEU A 262 14.65 -20.19 0.46
CA LEU A 262 13.32 -20.78 0.65
C LEU A 262 12.74 -21.40 -0.62
N GLY A 263 13.23 -20.95 -1.76
CA GLY A 263 12.70 -21.36 -3.06
C GLY A 263 11.23 -20.96 -3.19
N ARG A 264 10.36 -21.91 -3.53
CA ARG A 264 8.91 -21.69 -3.72
C ARG A 264 8.07 -21.83 -2.45
N GLU A 265 8.68 -22.20 -1.34
CA GLU A 265 8.02 -22.34 -0.05
C GLU A 265 7.96 -20.98 0.72
N VAL A 266 8.18 -19.88 0.02
CA VAL A 266 8.10 -18.53 0.59
C VAL A 266 6.65 -18.18 0.90
N CYS A 267 6.38 -17.79 2.16
CA CYS A 267 5.09 -17.26 2.58
C CYS A 267 4.81 -15.88 1.97
N ASP A 268 3.55 -15.49 1.94
CA ASP A 268 3.12 -14.15 1.47
C ASP A 268 3.69 -13.00 2.32
N ASN A 269 3.98 -13.26 3.58
CA ASN A 269 4.85 -12.47 4.44
C ASN A 269 6.11 -13.29 4.74
N ILE A 270 7.24 -12.92 4.14
CA ILE A 270 8.52 -13.65 4.27
C ILE A 270 8.93 -13.91 5.71
N LEU A 271 8.62 -13.00 6.64
CA LEU A 271 9.00 -13.14 8.05
C LEU A 271 8.24 -14.25 8.79
N LEU A 272 7.16 -14.78 8.21
CA LEU A 272 6.46 -15.96 8.74
C LEU A 272 7.23 -17.26 8.48
N ASN A 273 8.19 -17.27 7.55
CA ASN A 273 9.03 -18.44 7.32
C ASN A 273 10.06 -18.68 8.42
N TYR A 274 10.35 -17.69 9.26
CA TYR A 274 11.41 -17.74 10.27
C TYR A 274 10.85 -17.92 11.67
N SER A 275 11.65 -18.57 12.55
CA SER A 275 11.28 -18.83 13.94
C SER A 275 10.92 -17.54 14.70
N ALA A 276 9.93 -17.64 15.59
CA ALA A 276 9.57 -16.57 16.50
C ALA A 276 10.68 -16.31 17.57
N ASN A 277 11.56 -17.29 17.82
CA ASN A 277 12.66 -17.16 18.78
C ASN A 277 13.91 -16.51 18.18
N ASP A 278 13.97 -16.29 16.86
CA ASP A 278 15.13 -15.69 16.21
C ASP A 278 15.21 -14.18 16.52
N MET A 279 16.21 -13.78 17.30
CA MET A 279 16.42 -12.39 17.73
C MET A 279 16.70 -11.44 16.57
N LEU A 280 17.42 -11.92 15.53
CA LEU A 280 17.72 -11.10 14.34
C LEU A 280 16.45 -10.81 13.55
N VAL A 281 15.63 -11.84 13.33
CA VAL A 281 14.32 -11.70 12.66
C VAL A 281 13.38 -10.83 13.49
N ASN A 282 13.39 -10.95 14.82
CA ASN A 282 12.56 -10.15 15.72
C ASN A 282 12.94 -8.67 15.70
N ALA A 283 14.22 -8.34 15.56
CA ALA A 283 14.65 -6.96 15.31
C ALA A 283 14.06 -6.40 14.01
N GLY A 284 14.02 -7.20 12.94
CA GLY A 284 13.36 -6.85 11.68
C GLY A 284 11.84 -6.68 11.82
N ARG A 285 11.18 -7.60 12.55
CA ARG A 285 9.74 -7.50 12.85
C ARG A 285 9.42 -6.20 13.60
N LEU A 286 10.22 -5.84 14.59
CA LEU A 286 10.06 -4.61 15.37
C LEU A 286 10.25 -3.36 14.50
N ALA A 287 11.32 -3.30 13.70
CA ALA A 287 11.62 -2.17 12.82
C ALA A 287 10.50 -1.94 11.80
N LEU A 288 9.99 -3.01 11.18
CA LEU A 288 8.88 -2.94 10.24
C LEU A 288 7.55 -2.59 10.92
N SER A 289 7.28 -3.12 12.11
CA SER A 289 6.09 -2.76 12.88
C SER A 289 6.04 -1.27 13.20
N CYS A 290 7.17 -0.68 13.61
CA CYS A 290 7.28 0.76 13.83
C CYS A 290 6.97 1.54 12.54
N THR A 291 7.56 1.12 11.41
CA THR A 291 7.34 1.79 10.12
C THR A 291 5.91 1.69 9.65
N LEU A 292 5.29 0.50 9.71
CA LEU A 292 3.89 0.30 9.30
C LEU A 292 2.94 1.08 10.19
N THR A 293 3.18 1.14 11.51
CA THR A 293 2.38 1.93 12.45
C THR A 293 2.43 3.43 12.12
N LEU A 294 3.61 3.94 11.75
CA LEU A 294 3.77 5.33 11.33
C LEU A 294 3.20 5.60 9.93
N SER A 295 3.16 4.59 9.07
CA SER A 295 2.63 4.69 7.71
C SER A 295 1.12 4.52 7.63
N TYR A 296 0.50 3.83 8.58
CA TYR A 296 -0.94 3.57 8.61
C TYR A 296 -1.80 4.84 8.53
N PRO A 297 -1.53 5.92 9.31
CA PRO A 297 -2.26 7.18 9.19
C PRO A 297 -2.19 7.82 7.81
N ASN A 298 -1.12 7.56 7.04
CA ASN A 298 -0.96 8.11 5.69
C ASN A 298 -1.91 7.48 4.67
N LEU A 299 -2.46 6.31 4.96
CA LEU A 299 -3.51 5.67 4.17
C LEU A 299 -4.90 6.15 4.59
N ILE A 300 -5.12 6.30 5.89
CA ILE A 300 -6.40 6.77 6.43
C ILE A 300 -6.67 8.24 6.05
N LEU A 301 -5.65 9.10 6.02
CA LEU A 301 -5.83 10.52 5.70
C LEU A 301 -6.36 10.76 4.28
N PRO A 302 -5.75 10.26 3.18
CA PRO A 302 -6.31 10.42 1.84
C PRO A 302 -7.65 9.69 1.68
N CYS A 303 -7.84 8.52 2.30
CA CYS A 303 -9.11 7.81 2.32
C CYS A 303 -10.22 8.71 2.86
N ARG A 304 -10.00 9.31 4.03
CA ARG A 304 -10.94 10.22 4.69
C ARG A 304 -11.21 11.47 3.86
N THR A 305 -10.16 12.14 3.37
CA THR A 305 -10.32 13.40 2.62
C THR A 305 -11.07 13.19 1.31
N THR A 306 -10.76 12.12 0.58
CA THR A 306 -11.45 11.77 -0.67
C THR A 306 -12.89 11.34 -0.40
N LEU A 307 -13.15 10.54 0.66
CA LEU A 307 -14.49 10.13 1.05
C LEU A 307 -15.37 11.35 1.40
N VAL A 308 -14.85 12.27 2.20
CA VAL A 308 -15.60 13.48 2.58
C VAL A 308 -15.85 14.38 1.38
N ARG A 309 -14.87 14.57 0.49
CA ARG A 309 -15.07 15.30 -0.77
C ARG A 309 -16.17 14.64 -1.63
N LEU A 310 -16.17 13.32 -1.69
CA LEU A 310 -17.18 12.56 -2.43
C LEU A 310 -18.57 12.78 -1.82
N ILE A 311 -18.72 12.65 -0.51
CA ILE A 311 -20.00 12.90 0.18
C ILE A 311 -20.46 14.33 -0.05
N ASN A 312 -19.60 15.32 0.20
CA ASN A 312 -19.94 16.73 0.00
C ASN A 312 -20.31 17.07 -1.46
N SER A 313 -19.69 16.39 -2.44
CA SER A 313 -19.98 16.61 -3.86
C SER A 313 -21.29 15.95 -4.33
N THR A 314 -21.69 14.83 -3.69
CA THR A 314 -22.90 14.08 -4.09
C THR A 314 -24.15 14.55 -3.34
N TRP A 315 -23.98 15.06 -2.11
CA TRP A 315 -25.09 15.43 -1.21
C TRP A 315 -25.23 16.95 -1.05
N ALA A 316 -24.33 17.74 -1.65
CA ALA A 316 -24.50 19.20 -1.67
C ALA A 316 -25.81 19.54 -2.40
N PRO A 317 -26.66 20.41 -1.80
CA PRO A 317 -27.89 20.85 -2.47
C PRO A 317 -27.53 21.54 -3.79
N PRO A 318 -28.41 21.45 -4.82
CA PRO A 318 -28.19 22.09 -6.12
C PRO A 318 -27.83 23.57 -5.95
N GLU A 319 -26.92 24.10 -6.78
CA GLU A 319 -26.40 25.48 -6.68
C GLU A 319 -27.49 26.55 -6.55
N GLY A 320 -28.67 26.31 -7.15
CA GLY A 320 -29.83 27.18 -6.97
C GLY A 320 -30.39 27.24 -5.55
N MET A 321 -30.36 26.12 -4.82
CA MET A 321 -30.85 26.04 -3.45
C MET A 321 -29.80 26.59 -2.48
N GLN A 322 -28.49 26.45 -2.77
CA GLN A 322 -27.42 27.10 -2.02
C GLN A 322 -27.51 28.63 -2.09
N ARG A 323 -27.81 29.20 -3.28
CA ARG A 323 -28.04 30.64 -3.45
C ARG A 323 -29.25 31.15 -2.68
N LEU A 324 -30.32 30.35 -2.59
CA LEU A 324 -31.50 30.68 -1.79
C LEU A 324 -31.22 30.68 -0.29
N MET A 325 -30.51 29.66 0.22
CA MET A 325 -30.13 29.59 1.65
C MET A 325 -29.18 30.72 2.05
N VAL A 326 -28.22 31.09 1.21
CA VAL A 326 -27.33 32.23 1.43
C VAL A 326 -28.11 33.57 1.37
N SER A 327 -29.10 33.68 0.46
CA SER A 327 -29.97 34.84 0.35
C SER A 327 -30.92 35.00 1.55
N GLU A 328 -31.42 33.91 2.12
CA GLU A 328 -32.25 33.96 3.35
C GLU A 328 -31.46 34.22 4.62
N ALA A 329 -30.18 33.82 4.67
CA ALA A 329 -29.29 34.13 5.80
C ALA A 329 -28.74 35.58 5.78
N ALA A 330 -28.78 36.25 4.63
CA ALA A 330 -28.27 37.60 4.45
C ALA A 330 -29.05 38.73 5.22
N PRO A 331 -30.35 38.63 5.56
CA PRO A 331 -31.06 39.70 6.28
C PRO A 331 -30.73 39.83 7.75
N LEU A 332 -30.00 38.88 8.34
CA LEU A 332 -29.66 38.91 9.78
C LEU A 332 -28.37 39.67 10.10
N LEU A 333 -27.65 40.15 9.11
CA LEU A 333 -26.49 41.02 9.28
C LEU A 333 -26.83 42.44 8.81
N SER A 334 -26.97 43.35 9.75
CA SER A 334 -27.41 44.74 9.61
C SER A 334 -26.68 45.56 8.52
N PRO A 335 -27.36 46.54 7.86
CA PRO A 335 -26.79 47.29 6.76
C PRO A 335 -25.98 48.50 7.24
N GLY A 336 -24.66 48.45 7.01
CA GLY A 336 -23.82 49.67 6.98
C GLY A 336 -23.65 50.17 5.52
N PRO A 337 -23.37 51.47 5.28
CA PRO A 337 -23.40 52.08 3.95
C PRO A 337 -22.31 51.57 3.02
N ARG A 338 -22.71 51.27 1.80
CA ARG A 338 -21.87 50.71 0.70
C ARG A 338 -20.80 51.71 0.27
N ALA A 339 -19.55 51.28 0.38
CA ALA A 339 -18.47 51.68 -0.52
C ALA A 339 -18.27 50.53 -1.51
N LEU A 340 -18.18 50.86 -2.81
CA LEU A 340 -17.82 49.95 -3.89
C LEU A 340 -16.35 49.56 -3.71
N GLU A 341 -16.07 48.42 -3.09
CA GLU A 341 -14.75 47.79 -3.11
C GLU A 341 -14.73 46.59 -4.06
N PRO A 342 -13.61 46.33 -4.76
CA PRO A 342 -13.48 45.22 -5.69
C PRO A 342 -13.59 43.89 -4.93
N GLU A 343 -14.30 42.95 -5.52
CA GLU A 343 -14.52 41.59 -4.98
C GLU A 343 -13.23 40.96 -4.51
N THR A 344 -13.00 40.92 -3.21
CA THR A 344 -11.84 40.24 -2.62
C THR A 344 -12.07 38.72 -2.68
N PRO A 345 -10.99 37.91 -2.80
CA PRO A 345 -11.07 36.44 -2.82
C PRO A 345 -11.82 35.81 -1.63
N ARG A 346 -12.10 36.61 -0.60
CA ARG A 346 -12.80 36.19 0.62
C ARG A 346 -14.31 36.00 0.41
N ALA A 347 -14.91 36.68 -0.57
CA ALA A 347 -16.34 36.54 -0.89
C ALA A 347 -16.65 35.22 -1.66
N GLN A 348 -15.67 34.66 -2.36
CA GLN A 348 -15.81 33.36 -3.03
C GLN A 348 -15.67 32.15 -2.05
N ALA A 349 -15.10 32.35 -0.87
CA ALA A 349 -14.96 31.31 0.16
C ALA A 349 -16.21 31.13 1.05
N ALA A 350 -17.16 32.08 1.03
CA ALA A 350 -18.30 32.08 1.93
C ALA A 350 -19.52 31.28 1.43
N GLY A 351 -19.44 30.57 0.28
CA GLY A 351 -20.61 30.01 -0.40
C GLY A 351 -20.75 28.49 -0.42
N LYS A 352 -19.83 27.72 0.12
CA LYS A 352 -19.94 26.25 0.10
C LYS A 352 -20.16 25.73 1.52
N MET A 353 -21.42 25.48 1.86
CA MET A 353 -21.77 24.77 3.08
C MET A 353 -21.35 23.31 2.88
N ASP A 354 -20.21 22.89 3.44
CA ASP A 354 -19.79 21.50 3.43
C ASP A 354 -20.72 20.70 4.33
N TYR A 355 -21.35 19.66 3.79
CA TYR A 355 -22.24 18.76 4.52
C TYR A 355 -21.49 18.08 5.69
N LEU A 356 -20.22 17.75 5.49
CA LEU A 356 -19.30 17.27 6.51
C LEU A 356 -18.16 18.28 6.64
N ASP A 357 -18.17 19.05 7.72
CA ASP A 357 -17.09 19.99 8.05
C ASP A 357 -15.94 19.22 8.72
N MET A 358 -14.80 19.13 8.02
CA MET A 358 -13.58 18.49 8.54
C MET A 358 -12.80 19.39 9.49
N ASP A 359 -13.13 20.64 9.63
CA ASP A 359 -12.58 21.51 10.66
C ASP A 359 -13.19 21.23 12.02
N ASP A 360 -14.44 20.75 12.07
CA ASP A 360 -15.02 20.24 13.29
C ASP A 360 -14.34 18.94 13.74
N PHE A 361 -13.90 18.93 15.01
CA PHE A 361 -13.22 17.77 15.59
C PHE A 361 -14.14 16.55 15.68
N ARG A 362 -15.42 16.72 16.00
CA ARG A 362 -16.37 15.61 16.19
C ARG A 362 -16.62 14.88 14.88
N THR A 363 -16.89 15.62 13.81
CA THR A 363 -17.08 15.08 12.46
C THR A 363 -15.84 14.35 11.99
N ARG A 364 -14.67 14.96 12.14
CA ARG A 364 -13.39 14.36 11.77
C ARG A 364 -13.11 13.08 12.56
N PHE A 365 -13.36 13.09 13.87
CA PHE A 365 -13.19 11.91 14.72
C PHE A 365 -14.14 10.80 14.32
N ALA A 366 -15.43 11.08 14.12
CA ALA A 366 -16.45 10.10 13.76
C ALA A 366 -16.12 9.40 12.43
N VAL A 367 -15.77 10.16 11.39
CA VAL A 367 -15.40 9.61 10.08
C VAL A 367 -14.11 8.77 10.20
N THR A 368 -13.11 9.26 10.95
CA THR A 368 -11.86 8.49 11.15
C THR A 368 -12.13 7.19 11.91
N LEU A 369 -12.94 7.24 12.96
CA LEU A 369 -13.33 6.06 13.75
C LEU A 369 -14.04 5.03 12.86
N ALA A 370 -15.00 5.47 12.04
CA ALA A 370 -15.71 4.57 11.11
C ALA A 370 -14.77 3.89 10.12
N LEU A 371 -13.80 4.63 9.56
CA LEU A 371 -12.80 4.07 8.62
C LEU A 371 -11.86 3.09 9.32
N VAL A 372 -11.33 3.43 10.49
CA VAL A 372 -10.40 2.58 11.25
C VAL A 372 -11.11 1.33 11.76
N ALA A 373 -12.32 1.45 12.29
CA ALA A 373 -13.12 0.32 12.74
C ALA A 373 -13.53 -0.60 11.57
N GLY A 374 -13.94 -0.01 10.44
CA GLY A 374 -14.25 -0.77 9.23
C GLY A 374 -13.04 -1.53 8.69
N ALA A 375 -11.87 -0.88 8.60
CA ALA A 375 -10.64 -1.54 8.19
C ALA A 375 -10.23 -2.66 9.16
N GLY A 376 -10.34 -2.41 10.48
CA GLY A 376 -10.05 -3.41 11.52
C GLY A 376 -10.97 -4.62 11.44
N SER A 377 -12.28 -4.40 11.23
CA SER A 377 -13.26 -5.50 11.08
C SER A 377 -12.96 -6.37 9.86
N VAL A 378 -12.66 -5.76 8.70
CA VAL A 378 -12.30 -6.51 7.49
C VAL A 378 -10.97 -7.25 7.68
N ALA A 379 -9.97 -6.62 8.32
CA ALA A 379 -8.68 -7.26 8.61
C ALA A 379 -8.84 -8.48 9.53
N SER A 380 -9.74 -8.43 10.51
CA SER A 380 -10.02 -9.55 11.43
C SER A 380 -10.68 -10.75 10.75
N LEU A 381 -11.40 -10.53 9.64
CA LEU A 381 -12.04 -11.58 8.85
C LEU A 381 -11.11 -12.20 7.79
N THR A 382 -9.95 -11.58 7.54
CA THR A 382 -9.04 -11.98 6.47
C THR A 382 -7.78 -12.58 7.07
N SER A 383 -7.33 -13.73 6.58
CA SER A 383 -6.13 -14.41 7.07
C SER A 383 -4.90 -14.22 6.17
N LYS A 384 -5.09 -13.96 4.88
CA LYS A 384 -4.01 -13.90 3.87
C LYS A 384 -3.85 -12.48 3.32
N VAL A 385 -2.66 -11.90 3.50
CA VAL A 385 -2.30 -10.58 2.96
C VAL A 385 -2.22 -10.61 1.43
N SER A 386 -1.74 -11.72 0.87
CA SER A 386 -1.63 -11.92 -0.59
C SER A 386 -2.99 -11.79 -1.30
N THR A 387 -4.07 -12.26 -0.69
CA THR A 387 -5.43 -12.12 -1.27
C THR A 387 -5.81 -10.65 -1.43
N ILE A 388 -5.53 -9.81 -0.42
CA ILE A 388 -5.80 -8.36 -0.49
C ILE A 388 -4.97 -7.72 -1.60
N TRP A 389 -3.67 -8.03 -1.67
CA TRP A 389 -2.79 -7.48 -2.70
C TRP A 389 -3.15 -7.96 -4.11
N SER A 390 -3.58 -9.21 -4.27
CA SER A 390 -4.03 -9.74 -5.55
C SER A 390 -5.31 -9.04 -6.02
N LEU A 391 -6.31 -8.87 -5.16
CA LEU A 391 -7.55 -8.16 -5.48
C LEU A 391 -7.29 -6.69 -5.83
N LEU A 392 -6.48 -6.00 -5.03
CA LEU A 392 -6.07 -4.62 -5.30
C LEU A 392 -5.33 -4.52 -6.63
N GLY A 393 -4.36 -5.40 -6.85
CA GLY A 393 -3.46 -5.34 -7.99
C GLY A 393 -4.15 -5.62 -9.31
N CYS A 394 -5.01 -6.64 -9.38
CA CYS A 394 -5.67 -7.01 -10.63
C CYS A 394 -6.76 -6.03 -11.07
N THR A 395 -7.32 -5.22 -10.17
CA THR A 395 -8.42 -4.30 -10.49
C THR A 395 -8.02 -2.83 -10.32
N ILE A 396 -7.96 -2.40 -9.07
CA ILE A 396 -7.82 -0.99 -8.68
C ILE A 396 -6.45 -0.42 -9.08
N VAL A 397 -5.39 -1.18 -8.83
CA VAL A 397 -4.04 -0.76 -9.18
C VAL A 397 -3.87 -0.61 -10.68
N SER A 398 -4.33 -1.59 -11.46
CA SER A 398 -4.26 -1.54 -12.92
C SER A 398 -4.98 -0.32 -13.48
N LEU A 399 -6.12 0.03 -12.91
CA LEU A 399 -6.90 1.19 -13.34
C LEU A 399 -6.17 2.51 -12.99
N ILE A 400 -5.71 2.68 -11.75
CA ILE A 400 -5.09 3.94 -11.30
C ILE A 400 -3.66 4.10 -11.85
N ALA A 401 -2.88 3.01 -11.91
CA ALA A 401 -1.48 3.10 -12.28
C ALA A 401 -1.23 3.10 -13.78
N PHE A 402 -2.09 2.46 -14.57
CA PHE A 402 -1.83 2.27 -16.00
C PHE A 402 -2.93 2.87 -16.88
N ILE A 403 -4.19 2.54 -16.63
CA ILE A 403 -5.31 2.89 -17.53
C ILE A 403 -5.62 4.39 -17.44
N LEU A 404 -5.89 4.91 -16.23
CA LEU A 404 -6.29 6.31 -16.05
C LEU A 404 -5.21 7.31 -16.52
N PRO A 405 -3.91 7.18 -16.15
CA PRO A 405 -2.89 8.10 -16.63
C PRO A 405 -2.82 8.18 -18.16
N CYS A 406 -2.87 7.02 -18.83
CA CYS A 406 -2.84 6.94 -20.29
C CYS A 406 -4.12 7.52 -20.93
N ALA A 407 -5.29 7.21 -20.38
CA ALA A 407 -6.58 7.71 -20.91
C ALA A 407 -6.69 9.23 -20.78
N VAL A 408 -6.34 9.78 -19.61
CA VAL A 408 -6.34 11.21 -19.32
C VAL A 408 -5.37 11.94 -20.24
N TYR A 409 -4.14 11.44 -20.41
CA TYR A 409 -3.16 12.00 -21.32
C TYR A 409 -3.66 12.03 -22.77
N ILE A 410 -4.21 10.93 -23.26
CA ILE A 410 -4.77 10.86 -24.63
C ILE A 410 -5.90 11.91 -24.81
N ARG A 411 -6.72 12.11 -23.80
CA ARG A 411 -7.89 12.98 -23.87
C ARG A 411 -7.53 14.46 -23.79
N ILE A 412 -6.60 14.84 -22.88
CA ILE A 412 -6.19 16.24 -22.65
C ILE A 412 -5.13 16.68 -23.66
N CYS A 413 -4.04 15.91 -23.77
CA CYS A 413 -2.89 16.30 -24.60
C CYS A 413 -3.10 15.99 -26.09
N ARG A 414 -4.05 15.12 -26.45
CA ARG A 414 -4.40 14.74 -27.83
C ARG A 414 -3.17 14.38 -28.68
N PRO A 415 -2.30 13.45 -28.23
CA PRO A 415 -1.08 13.12 -28.96
C PRO A 415 -1.43 12.55 -30.35
N LYS A 416 -0.58 12.88 -31.37
CA LYS A 416 -0.72 12.41 -32.76
C LYS A 416 0.37 11.39 -33.09
N GLY A 417 0.11 10.53 -34.08
CA GLY A 417 1.09 9.59 -34.63
C GLY A 417 1.67 8.64 -33.58
N ARG A 418 3.00 8.46 -33.59
CA ARG A 418 3.72 7.51 -32.70
C ARG A 418 3.54 7.78 -31.20
N ALA A 419 3.34 9.03 -30.79
CA ALA A 419 3.16 9.41 -29.40
C ALA A 419 1.85 8.85 -28.79
N ARG A 420 0.85 8.49 -29.60
CA ARG A 420 -0.40 7.89 -29.18
C ARG A 420 -0.30 6.36 -29.02
N VAL A 421 0.64 5.72 -29.71
CA VAL A 421 0.72 4.25 -29.76
C VAL A 421 1.00 3.67 -28.38
N ALA A 422 2.07 4.11 -27.71
CA ALA A 422 2.49 3.56 -26.41
C ALA A 422 1.39 3.67 -25.33
N PRO A 423 0.74 4.85 -25.08
CA PRO A 423 -0.35 4.93 -24.11
C PRO A 423 -1.54 4.03 -24.47
N THR A 424 -1.90 3.92 -25.75
CA THR A 424 -3.00 3.06 -26.19
C THR A 424 -2.68 1.58 -25.99
N THR A 425 -1.45 1.17 -26.30
CA THR A 425 -0.98 -0.21 -26.07
C THR A 425 -1.00 -0.56 -24.57
N ILE A 426 -0.51 0.35 -23.72
CA ILE A 426 -0.53 0.14 -22.25
C ILE A 426 -1.97 -0.04 -21.76
N ILE A 427 -2.94 0.73 -22.23
CA ILE A 427 -4.35 0.59 -21.83
C ILE A 427 -4.82 -0.84 -22.15
N TRP A 428 -4.67 -1.29 -23.39
CA TRP A 428 -5.18 -2.60 -23.80
C TRP A 428 -4.45 -3.75 -23.10
N VAL A 429 -3.12 -3.70 -23.01
CA VAL A 429 -2.34 -4.71 -22.27
C VAL A 429 -2.77 -4.75 -20.81
N SER A 430 -2.97 -3.59 -20.17
CA SER A 430 -3.41 -3.55 -18.77
C SER A 430 -4.82 -4.12 -18.57
N ILE A 431 -5.76 -3.85 -19.50
CA ILE A 431 -7.12 -4.40 -19.43
C ILE A 431 -7.07 -5.94 -19.55
N PHE A 432 -6.36 -6.46 -20.55
CA PHE A 432 -6.26 -7.92 -20.75
C PHE A 432 -5.54 -8.61 -19.58
N THR A 433 -4.44 -8.04 -19.12
CA THR A 433 -3.70 -8.59 -17.96
C THR A 433 -4.55 -8.54 -16.70
N SER A 434 -5.23 -7.43 -16.42
CA SER A 434 -6.16 -7.31 -15.29
C SER A 434 -7.25 -8.37 -15.30
N LEU A 435 -7.89 -8.56 -16.44
CA LEU A 435 -8.96 -9.55 -16.59
C LEU A 435 -8.43 -10.97 -16.37
N ALA A 436 -7.28 -11.29 -16.97
CA ALA A 436 -6.63 -12.59 -16.78
C ALA A 436 -6.23 -12.83 -15.32
N CYS A 437 -5.65 -11.83 -14.65
CA CYS A 437 -5.28 -11.90 -13.22
C CYS A 437 -6.52 -12.05 -12.32
N MET A 438 -7.62 -11.37 -12.64
CA MET A 438 -8.87 -11.50 -11.90
C MET A 438 -9.46 -12.90 -12.03
N VAL A 439 -9.49 -13.48 -13.23
CA VAL A 439 -9.92 -14.87 -13.44
C VAL A 439 -9.03 -15.83 -12.67
N ALA A 440 -7.70 -15.64 -12.72
CA ALA A 440 -6.75 -16.44 -11.97
C ALA A 440 -6.99 -16.37 -10.45
N ALA A 441 -7.23 -15.17 -9.91
CA ALA A 441 -7.53 -14.97 -8.48
C ALA A 441 -8.85 -15.66 -8.07
N ILE A 442 -9.89 -15.60 -8.89
CA ILE A 442 -11.16 -16.30 -8.65
C ILE A 442 -10.97 -17.82 -8.69
N MET A 443 -10.20 -18.32 -9.65
CA MET A 443 -9.89 -19.75 -9.77
C MET A 443 -9.09 -20.25 -8.56
N ASP A 444 -8.12 -19.47 -8.09
CA ASP A 444 -7.34 -19.81 -6.89
C ASP A 444 -8.23 -19.81 -5.65
N PHE A 445 -9.06 -18.79 -5.47
CA PHE A 445 -10.01 -18.70 -4.37
C PHE A 445 -11.01 -19.89 -4.35
N SER A 446 -11.51 -20.32 -5.52
CA SER A 446 -12.43 -21.45 -5.61
C SER A 446 -11.78 -22.81 -5.32
N ARG A 447 -10.47 -22.95 -5.59
CA ARG A 447 -9.68 -24.14 -5.27
C ARG A 447 -9.31 -24.25 -3.80
N THR A 448 -9.21 -23.13 -3.09
CA THR A 448 -8.86 -23.07 -1.66
C THR A 448 -10.05 -23.28 -0.71
N ASN A 449 -11.22 -23.70 -1.20
CA ASN A 449 -12.34 -24.09 -0.34
C ASN A 449 -11.96 -25.29 0.56
N PRO A 450 -12.19 -25.21 1.89
CA PRO A 450 -11.60 -26.11 2.90
C PRO A 450 -12.00 -27.58 2.82
N SER A 451 -12.94 -27.96 1.96
CA SER A 451 -13.36 -29.35 1.78
C SER A 451 -12.50 -30.18 0.82
N LEU A 452 -11.56 -29.57 0.06
CA LEU A 452 -10.76 -30.25 -0.96
C LEU A 452 -9.24 -29.99 -0.89
N SER A 453 -8.77 -29.19 0.05
CA SER A 453 -7.38 -28.72 0.07
C SER A 453 -6.58 -29.28 1.24
N GLN A 454 -6.15 -30.56 1.13
CA GLN A 454 -5.06 -31.08 1.96
C GLN A 454 -3.66 -30.73 1.43
N ASN A 455 -3.54 -29.99 0.31
CA ASN A 455 -2.27 -29.73 -0.37
C ASN A 455 -1.93 -28.24 -0.60
N THR A 456 -2.51 -27.30 0.15
CA THR A 456 -2.29 -25.88 -0.07
C THR A 456 -1.41 -25.25 1.01
N PHE A 457 -0.22 -24.85 0.56
CA PHE A 457 0.75 -23.94 1.15
C PHE A 457 1.36 -24.29 2.52
N PRO A 458 2.70 -24.45 2.55
CA PRO A 458 3.47 -24.88 3.74
C PRO A 458 3.37 -23.91 4.95
N CYS A 459 2.84 -22.68 4.73
CA CYS A 459 2.67 -21.70 5.81
C CYS A 459 1.54 -22.04 6.80
N GLU A 460 0.57 -22.86 6.41
CA GLU A 460 -0.56 -23.26 7.28
C GLU A 460 -0.30 -24.54 8.11
N THR A 461 0.53 -25.44 7.59
CA THR A 461 0.73 -26.77 8.18
C THR A 461 1.89 -26.84 9.17
N ARG A 462 2.79 -25.84 9.20
CA ARG A 462 3.98 -25.86 10.07
C ARG A 462 3.71 -25.48 11.53
N GLU A 463 2.60 -24.80 11.84
CA GLU A 463 2.25 -24.46 13.23
C GLU A 463 1.77 -25.65 14.06
N HIS A 464 1.33 -26.76 13.43
CA HIS A 464 0.75 -27.91 14.16
C HIS A 464 1.74 -29.01 14.52
N GLY A 465 2.98 -29.00 14.04
CA GLY A 465 3.95 -30.10 14.22
C GLY A 465 5.02 -29.89 15.30
N ALA A 466 5.38 -28.64 15.59
CA ALA A 466 6.31 -28.33 16.67
C ALA A 466 5.55 -27.56 17.75
N LYS A 467 5.39 -28.19 18.93
CA LYS A 467 4.93 -27.48 20.12
C LYS A 467 5.86 -26.28 20.32
N PHE A 468 5.38 -25.09 19.95
CA PHE A 468 6.09 -23.83 20.17
C PHE A 468 6.18 -23.61 21.68
N THR A 469 7.38 -23.78 22.25
CA THR A 469 7.67 -23.31 23.60
C THR A 469 8.35 -21.96 23.44
N PRO A 470 7.66 -20.83 23.69
CA PRO A 470 8.30 -19.53 23.61
C PRO A 470 9.46 -19.46 24.60
N ALA A 471 10.66 -19.14 24.13
CA ALA A 471 11.75 -18.80 25.00
C ALA A 471 11.41 -17.44 25.65
N CYS A 472 10.95 -17.48 26.90
CA CYS A 472 10.53 -16.29 27.62
C CYS A 472 11.70 -15.32 27.80
N LEU A 473 11.57 -14.08 27.32
CA LEU A 473 12.55 -13.01 27.57
C LEU A 473 12.65 -12.64 29.07
N PHE A 474 11.55 -12.86 29.81
CA PHE A 474 11.48 -12.65 31.25
C PHE A 474 10.87 -13.92 31.90
N PRO A 475 11.67 -14.90 32.34
CA PRO A 475 11.14 -16.03 33.08
C PRO A 475 10.61 -15.50 34.43
N GLY A 476 9.29 -15.32 34.50
CA GLY A 476 8.63 -15.03 35.77
C GLY A 476 8.91 -16.13 36.75
N LYS A 477 9.14 -15.79 38.02
CA LYS A 477 9.30 -16.73 39.15
C LYS A 477 8.04 -17.60 39.20
N HIS A 478 8.05 -18.74 38.53
CA HIS A 478 7.03 -19.75 38.74
C HIS A 478 7.28 -20.37 40.11
N HIS A 479 6.38 -20.12 41.07
CA HIS A 479 6.23 -20.88 42.26
C HIS A 479 6.06 -22.35 41.88
N GLY A 480 6.98 -23.17 42.40
CA GLY A 480 7.05 -24.60 42.15
C GLY A 480 5.74 -25.32 42.43
N VAL A 481 5.31 -26.10 41.43
CA VAL A 481 4.57 -27.33 41.64
C VAL A 481 5.44 -28.40 41.01
N LEU A 482 6.07 -29.21 41.84
CA LEU A 482 6.68 -30.49 41.48
C LEU A 482 5.54 -31.41 40.97
N PRO A 483 5.73 -32.13 39.87
CA PRO A 483 4.83 -33.19 39.49
C PRO A 483 5.02 -34.43 40.39
N PRO A 484 3.96 -35.21 40.61
CA PRO A 484 4.03 -36.48 41.34
C PRO A 484 4.82 -37.55 40.60
#